data_d2caee5e157533dad8027e0a25ffd741
#
_entry.id   d2caee5e157533dad8027e0a25ffd741
#
_cell.length_a   1.000
_cell.length_b   1.000
_cell.length_c   1.000
_cell.angle_alpha   90.00
_cell.angle_beta   90.00
_cell.angle_gamma   90.00
#
_symmetry.space_group_name_H-M   'P 1'
#
loop_
_entity.id
_entity.type
_entity.pdbx_description
1 polymer ?
#
loop_
_entity_poly.entity_id
_entity_poly.type
_entity_poly.pdbx_seq_one_letter_code
_entity_poly.pdbx_strand_id
1 'polypeptide(L)'
;IERMHEPYVIIAPSYMVYAEDYRELLQTHIDSGADITLLYHSVDNAREKFLNCDILNLNKQKGVESIEKNRGSAQKRNIFMDTYVMSKELFIELIKKARKISSMYTLPQIVNESSADLDIRGVSHRGYFASITDFNSYYNANISLIDIKTAEGLFNPEWPIYTKTNDSCPT
;
A
#
# COMPACT_ATOMS: atom_id res chain seq x y z
N ILE A 1 -20.62 3.12 1.02
CA ILE A 1 -19.76 3.94 1.91
C ILE A 1 -20.58 5.06 2.55
N GLU A 2 -21.33 5.89 1.80
CA GLU A 2 -22.11 7.01 2.37
C GLU A 2 -23.09 6.61 3.50
N ARG A 3 -23.60 5.37 3.49
CA ARG A 3 -24.54 4.83 4.50
C ARG A 3 -23.86 4.14 5.69
N MET A 4 -22.53 4.00 5.66
CA MET A 4 -21.79 3.40 6.76
C MET A 4 -21.60 4.41 7.90
N HIS A 5 -21.52 3.93 9.12
CA HIS A 5 -21.35 4.78 10.31
C HIS A 5 -19.90 5.01 10.71
N GLU A 6 -18.99 4.18 10.19
CA GLU A 6 -17.56 4.25 10.47
C GLU A 6 -16.95 5.56 9.93
N PRO A 7 -16.16 6.28 10.75
CA PRO A 7 -15.61 7.58 10.38
C PRO A 7 -14.40 7.51 9.43
N TYR A 8 -13.72 6.36 9.37
CA TYR A 8 -12.52 6.16 8.55
C TYR A 8 -12.70 5.10 7.47
N VAL A 9 -11.92 5.22 6.43
CA VAL A 9 -11.83 4.26 5.32
C VAL A 9 -10.39 3.83 5.17
N ILE A 10 -10.18 2.50 5.06
CA ILE A 10 -8.91 1.90 4.67
C ILE A 10 -9.13 1.27 3.30
N ILE A 11 -8.27 1.62 2.35
CA ILE A 11 -8.28 1.08 1.00
C ILE A 11 -6.98 0.33 0.82
N ALA A 12 -7.05 -0.93 0.43
CA ALA A 12 -5.87 -1.77 0.20
C ALA A 12 -5.99 -2.50 -1.15
N PRO A 13 -4.87 -2.77 -1.84
CA PRO A 13 -4.88 -3.44 -3.12
C PRO A 13 -5.08 -4.95 -2.98
N SER A 14 -5.54 -5.59 -4.05
CA SER A 14 -5.67 -7.06 -4.11
C SER A 14 -4.49 -7.76 -4.80
N TYR A 15 -3.53 -7.00 -5.34
CA TYR A 15 -2.39 -7.54 -6.10
C TYR A 15 -1.06 -7.47 -5.34
N MET A 16 -1.08 -7.03 -4.09
CA MET A 16 0.08 -7.00 -3.21
C MET A 16 -0.10 -7.97 -2.05
N VAL A 17 0.98 -8.63 -1.65
CA VAL A 17 1.00 -9.63 -0.57
C VAL A 17 1.86 -9.11 0.56
N TYR A 18 1.25 -8.91 1.71
CA TYR A 18 1.88 -8.46 2.94
C TYR A 18 0.98 -8.73 4.15
N ALA A 19 1.54 -8.70 5.34
CA ALA A 19 0.78 -8.72 6.59
C ALA A 19 0.88 -7.35 7.27
N GLU A 20 -0.27 -6.74 7.61
CA GLU A 20 -0.34 -5.42 8.26
C GLU A 20 -1.45 -5.39 9.30
N ASP A 21 -1.15 -4.90 10.51
CA ASP A 21 -2.19 -4.60 11.49
C ASP A 21 -2.86 -3.26 11.17
N TYR A 22 -3.98 -3.32 10.49
CA TYR A 22 -4.75 -2.13 10.13
C TYR A 22 -5.29 -1.34 11.33
N ARG A 23 -5.35 -1.92 12.52
CA ARG A 23 -5.73 -1.20 13.74
C ARG A 23 -4.59 -0.29 14.18
N GLU A 24 -3.35 -0.80 14.15
CA GLU A 24 -2.16 -0.02 14.46
C GLU A 24 -1.94 1.09 13.42
N LEU A 25 -2.14 0.76 12.14
CA LEU A 25 -2.06 1.73 11.04
C LEU A 25 -3.10 2.84 11.20
N LEU A 26 -4.35 2.49 11.54
CA LEU A 26 -5.42 3.46 11.78
C LEU A 26 -5.10 4.33 13.01
N GLN A 27 -4.60 3.74 14.11
CA GLN A 27 -4.22 4.50 15.29
C GLN A 27 -3.09 5.48 14.98
N THR A 28 -2.08 5.04 14.21
CA THR A 28 -0.99 5.92 13.74
C THR A 28 -1.52 7.08 12.91
N HIS A 29 -2.51 6.85 12.05
CA HIS A 29 -3.17 7.91 11.28
C HIS A 29 -3.86 8.92 12.19
N ILE A 30 -4.65 8.45 13.16
CA ILE A 30 -5.38 9.31 14.11
C ILE A 30 -4.40 10.15 14.94
N ASP A 31 -3.36 9.52 15.48
CA ASP A 31 -2.37 10.17 16.34
C ASP A 31 -1.52 11.21 15.57
N SER A 32 -1.31 10.98 14.28
CA SER A 32 -0.56 11.91 13.43
C SER A 32 -1.33 13.18 13.09
N GLY A 33 -2.67 13.13 13.13
CA GLY A 33 -3.54 14.20 12.67
C GLY A 33 -3.46 14.49 11.16
N ALA A 34 -2.84 13.61 10.38
CA ALA A 34 -2.75 13.75 8.93
C ALA A 34 -4.13 13.59 8.25
N ASP A 35 -4.33 14.24 7.11
CA ASP A 35 -5.53 14.08 6.31
C ASP A 35 -5.56 12.71 5.61
N ILE A 36 -4.39 12.28 5.10
CA ILE A 36 -4.22 10.97 4.45
C ILE A 36 -2.94 10.32 4.94
N THR A 37 -3.02 9.02 5.26
CA THR A 37 -1.84 8.18 5.51
C THR A 37 -1.68 7.18 4.38
N LEU A 38 -0.46 7.10 3.82
CA LEU A 38 -0.09 6.17 2.75
C LEU A 38 0.94 5.16 3.27
N LEU A 39 0.70 3.88 3.03
CA LEU A 39 1.62 2.81 3.40
C LEU A 39 2.67 2.60 2.31
N TYR A 40 3.94 2.46 2.68
CA TYR A 40 5.01 2.18 1.73
C TYR A 40 6.00 1.14 2.26
N HIS A 41 6.67 0.44 1.37
CA HIS A 41 7.76 -0.46 1.69
C HIS A 41 9.07 0.03 1.04
N SER A 42 10.11 0.18 1.85
CA SER A 42 11.43 0.60 1.36
C SER A 42 12.19 -0.59 0.81
N VAL A 43 12.65 -0.49 -0.44
CA VAL A 43 13.41 -1.53 -1.14
C VAL A 43 14.75 -0.99 -1.62
N ASP A 44 15.71 -1.87 -1.81
CA ASP A 44 17.06 -1.58 -2.34
C ASP A 44 17.33 -2.19 -3.72
N ASN A 45 16.29 -2.78 -4.34
CA ASN A 45 16.34 -3.45 -5.65
C ASN A 45 15.24 -2.96 -6.61
N ALA A 46 14.84 -1.70 -6.47
CA ALA A 46 13.73 -1.11 -7.22
C ALA A 46 13.93 -1.09 -8.74
N ARG A 47 15.21 -1.10 -9.21
CA ARG A 47 15.53 -1.17 -10.64
C ARG A 47 15.19 -2.50 -11.29
N GLU A 48 15.18 -3.58 -10.50
CA GLU A 48 15.10 -4.94 -11.02
C GLU A 48 13.70 -5.52 -10.84
N LYS A 49 13.10 -5.32 -9.65
CA LYS A 49 11.90 -6.07 -9.24
C LYS A 49 10.61 -5.25 -9.22
N PHE A 50 10.72 -3.92 -9.16
CA PHE A 50 9.56 -3.04 -8.93
C PHE A 50 9.38 -1.99 -10.03
N LEU A 51 9.74 -2.34 -11.26
CA LEU A 51 9.50 -1.46 -12.41
C LEU A 51 7.99 -1.25 -12.61
N ASN A 52 7.62 -0.02 -12.93
CA ASN A 52 6.23 0.43 -13.13
C ASN A 52 5.34 0.41 -11.88
N CYS A 53 5.82 -0.03 -10.71
CA CYS A 53 5.13 0.22 -9.44
C CYS A 53 5.12 1.72 -9.13
N ASP A 54 4.14 2.16 -8.36
CA ASP A 54 4.14 3.53 -7.84
C ASP A 54 5.15 3.65 -6.69
N ILE A 55 5.80 4.81 -6.60
CA ILE A 55 6.76 5.15 -5.54
C ILE A 55 6.32 6.42 -4.84
N LEU A 56 6.63 6.52 -3.54
CA LEU A 56 6.45 7.74 -2.76
C LEU A 56 7.76 8.50 -2.64
N ASN A 57 7.75 9.76 -3.05
CA ASN A 57 8.79 10.70 -2.71
C ASN A 57 8.40 11.38 -1.39
N LEU A 58 9.26 11.25 -0.39
CA LEU A 58 9.01 11.72 0.97
C LEU A 58 10.00 12.80 1.36
N ASN A 59 9.53 13.83 2.06
CA ASN A 59 10.38 14.79 2.73
C ASN A 59 10.98 14.21 4.05
N LYS A 60 11.81 15.00 4.74
CA LYS A 60 12.49 14.57 5.98
C LYS A 60 11.52 14.27 7.14
N GLN A 61 10.32 14.83 7.11
CA GLN A 61 9.26 14.63 8.11
C GLN A 61 8.27 13.52 7.70
N LYS A 62 8.58 12.73 6.67
CA LYS A 62 7.73 11.70 6.08
C LYS A 62 6.44 12.23 5.41
N GLY A 63 6.35 13.52 5.16
CA GLY A 63 5.32 14.09 4.30
C GLY A 63 5.52 13.61 2.86
N VAL A 64 4.43 13.27 2.19
CA VAL A 64 4.44 12.81 0.80
C VAL A 64 4.50 14.02 -0.12
N GLU A 65 5.57 14.13 -0.92
CA GLU A 65 5.74 15.19 -1.91
C GLU A 65 5.13 14.83 -3.26
N SER A 66 5.27 13.57 -3.67
CA SER A 66 4.67 13.08 -4.91
C SER A 66 4.52 11.55 -4.94
N ILE A 67 3.59 11.10 -5.77
CA ILE A 67 3.42 9.69 -6.17
C ILE A 67 3.80 9.59 -7.65
N GLU A 68 4.81 8.78 -7.97
CA GLU A 68 5.37 8.66 -9.32
C GLU A 68 5.54 7.20 -9.73
N LYS A 69 5.62 6.94 -11.03
CA LYS A 69 5.98 5.61 -11.54
C LYS A 69 7.46 5.35 -11.42
N ASN A 70 7.84 4.19 -10.88
CA ASN A 70 9.21 3.74 -10.85
C ASN A 70 9.73 3.42 -12.27
N ARG A 71 10.61 4.27 -12.77
CA ARG A 71 11.26 4.13 -14.08
C ARG A 71 12.65 3.47 -14.00
N GLY A 72 13.02 2.89 -12.85
CA GLY A 72 14.32 2.26 -12.65
C GLY A 72 15.48 3.25 -12.49
N SER A 73 15.22 4.52 -12.17
CA SER A 73 16.26 5.56 -12.03
C SER A 73 17.16 5.36 -10.82
N ALA A 74 16.67 4.75 -9.73
CA ALA A 74 17.45 4.51 -8.53
C ALA A 74 17.17 3.13 -7.93
N GLN A 75 18.17 2.59 -7.23
CA GLN A 75 18.13 1.28 -6.59
C GLN A 75 17.23 1.29 -5.34
N LYS A 76 17.41 2.31 -4.50
CA LYS A 76 16.61 2.49 -3.28
C LYS A 76 15.38 3.33 -3.58
N ARG A 77 14.20 2.81 -3.28
CA ARG A 77 12.91 3.50 -3.44
C ARG A 77 11.94 3.08 -2.35
N ASN A 78 10.98 3.95 -2.09
CA ASN A 78 9.81 3.67 -1.28
C ASN A 78 8.67 3.26 -2.21
N ILE A 79 8.43 1.96 -2.30
CA ILE A 79 7.33 1.43 -3.13
C ILE A 79 6.03 1.75 -2.43
N PHE A 80 5.14 2.44 -3.10
CA PHE A 80 3.80 2.70 -2.61
C PHE A 80 2.98 1.41 -2.61
N MET A 81 2.41 1.08 -1.46
CA MET A 81 1.65 -0.17 -1.29
C MET A 81 0.17 -0.01 -1.66
N ASP A 82 -0.17 1.06 -2.37
CA ASP A 82 -1.54 1.38 -2.81
C ASP A 82 -2.57 1.29 -1.66
N THR A 83 -2.07 1.54 -0.44
CA THR A 83 -2.85 1.47 0.79
C THR A 83 -3.00 2.87 1.37
N TYR A 84 -4.25 3.26 1.59
CA TYR A 84 -4.66 4.58 2.05
C TYR A 84 -5.47 4.46 3.33
N VAL A 85 -5.24 5.37 4.26
CA VAL A 85 -6.11 5.62 5.42
C VAL A 85 -6.52 7.08 5.41
N MET A 86 -7.81 7.35 5.49
CA MET A 86 -8.35 8.71 5.53
C MET A 86 -9.75 8.72 6.14
N SER A 87 -10.28 9.91 6.44
CA SER A 87 -11.67 10.03 6.85
C SER A 87 -12.61 9.66 5.70
N LYS A 88 -13.79 9.14 6.05
CA LYS A 88 -14.83 8.80 5.06
C LYS A 88 -15.28 10.03 4.28
N GLU A 89 -15.40 11.17 4.96
CA GLU A 89 -15.81 12.44 4.37
C GLU A 89 -14.81 12.87 3.29
N LEU A 90 -13.52 12.88 3.61
CA LEU A 90 -12.46 13.22 2.66
C LEU A 90 -12.45 12.27 1.45
N PHE A 91 -12.59 10.96 1.70
CA PHE A 91 -12.66 9.99 0.61
C PHE A 91 -13.80 10.29 -0.36
N ILE A 92 -15.01 10.56 0.16
CA ILE A 92 -16.19 10.90 -0.66
C ILE A 92 -15.93 12.19 -1.45
N GLU A 93 -15.32 13.20 -0.82
CA GLU A 93 -14.96 14.46 -1.47
C GLU A 93 -13.98 14.25 -2.63
N LEU A 94 -12.89 13.51 -2.39
CA LEU A 94 -11.89 13.19 -3.42
C LEU A 94 -12.50 12.44 -4.60
N ILE A 95 -13.36 11.46 -4.37
CA ILE A 95 -14.05 10.74 -5.44
C ILE A 95 -15.00 11.66 -6.23
N LYS A 96 -15.74 12.53 -5.55
CA LYS A 96 -16.60 13.52 -6.22
C LYS A 96 -15.77 14.51 -7.05
N LYS A 97 -14.61 14.96 -6.55
CA LYS A 97 -13.67 15.83 -7.26
C LYS A 97 -13.11 15.12 -8.50
N ALA A 98 -12.61 13.89 -8.34
CA ALA A 98 -12.06 13.09 -9.43
C ALA A 98 -13.09 12.86 -10.55
N ARG A 99 -14.33 12.51 -10.23
CA ARG A 99 -15.40 12.29 -11.21
C ARG A 99 -15.80 13.55 -12.01
N LYS A 100 -15.61 14.74 -11.43
CA LYS A 100 -15.83 16.00 -12.16
C LYS A 100 -14.74 16.25 -13.21
N ILE A 101 -13.53 15.73 -12.99
CA ILE A 101 -12.42 15.87 -13.94
C ILE A 101 -12.56 14.84 -15.06
N SER A 102 -12.65 13.57 -14.73
CA SER A 102 -12.83 12.49 -15.70
C SER A 102 -13.31 11.20 -15.02
N SER A 103 -14.10 10.39 -15.73
CA SER A 103 -14.47 9.04 -15.28
C SER A 103 -13.30 8.05 -15.20
N MET A 104 -12.17 8.38 -15.83
CA MET A 104 -10.94 7.57 -15.83
C MET A 104 -9.90 8.06 -14.80
N TYR A 105 -10.24 9.07 -14.02
CA TYR A 105 -9.33 9.62 -13.02
C TYR A 105 -9.15 8.65 -11.85
N THR A 106 -7.90 8.32 -11.52
CA THR A 106 -7.58 7.32 -10.50
C THR A 106 -7.36 7.95 -9.13
N LEU A 107 -7.49 7.15 -8.06
CA LEU A 107 -7.25 7.62 -6.70
C LEU A 107 -5.82 8.15 -6.49
N PRO A 108 -4.74 7.48 -6.97
CA PRO A 108 -3.39 8.04 -6.88
C PRO A 108 -3.25 9.41 -7.54
N GLN A 109 -3.90 9.63 -8.67
CA GLN A 109 -3.84 10.91 -9.38
C GLN A 109 -4.48 12.04 -8.56
N ILE A 110 -5.70 11.83 -8.04
CA ILE A 110 -6.38 12.88 -7.26
C ILE A 110 -5.67 13.15 -5.93
N VAL A 111 -5.10 12.13 -5.28
CA VAL A 111 -4.30 12.27 -4.06
C VAL A 111 -3.03 13.06 -4.36
N ASN A 112 -2.33 12.74 -5.46
CA ASN A 112 -1.13 13.44 -5.87
C ASN A 112 -1.39 14.93 -6.19
N GLU A 113 -2.47 15.25 -6.88
CA GLU A 113 -2.86 16.64 -7.15
C GLU A 113 -3.30 17.41 -5.91
N SER A 114 -3.82 16.71 -4.91
CA SER A 114 -4.25 17.33 -3.64
C SER A 114 -3.11 17.42 -2.63
N SER A 115 -1.90 16.96 -2.95
CA SER A 115 -0.75 16.95 -2.04
C SER A 115 -0.28 18.34 -1.58
N ALA A 116 -0.63 19.39 -2.32
CA ALA A 116 -0.32 20.77 -1.94
C ALA A 116 -1.29 21.31 -0.87
N ASP A 117 -2.51 20.78 -0.81
CA ASP A 117 -3.60 21.28 0.05
C ASP A 117 -3.83 20.38 1.28
N LEU A 118 -3.36 19.12 1.25
CA LEU A 118 -3.60 18.12 2.29
C LEU A 118 -2.29 17.70 2.97
N ASP A 119 -2.35 17.44 4.29
CA ASP A 119 -1.26 16.79 5.02
C ASP A 119 -1.28 15.29 4.74
N ILE A 120 -0.42 14.86 3.81
CA ILE A 120 -0.30 13.45 3.40
C ILE A 120 1.00 12.89 3.96
N ARG A 121 0.92 11.83 4.77
CA ARG A 121 2.08 11.23 5.42
C ARG A 121 2.29 9.78 5.02
N GLY A 122 3.56 9.39 4.90
CA GLY A 122 3.97 8.03 4.63
C GLY A 122 4.27 7.26 5.92
N VAL A 123 3.71 6.04 6.04
CA VAL A 123 4.05 5.06 7.08
C VAL A 123 4.79 3.91 6.44
N SER A 124 5.91 3.51 7.06
CA SER A 124 6.75 2.43 6.53
C SER A 124 6.26 1.07 7.02
N HIS A 125 5.88 0.21 6.10
CA HIS A 125 5.63 -1.20 6.35
C HIS A 125 6.93 -1.95 6.63
N ARG A 126 6.87 -2.92 7.53
CA ARG A 126 7.95 -3.85 7.84
C ARG A 126 7.47 -5.28 7.68
N GLY A 127 8.34 -6.15 7.20
CA GLY A 127 8.04 -7.57 6.99
C GLY A 127 8.04 -7.93 5.51
N TYR A 128 7.41 -9.06 5.20
CA TYR A 128 7.33 -9.56 3.83
C TYR A 128 6.47 -8.64 2.96
N PHE A 129 6.96 -8.38 1.76
CA PHE A 129 6.23 -7.61 0.77
C PHE A 129 6.48 -8.16 -0.64
N ALA A 130 5.42 -8.42 -1.38
CA ALA A 130 5.48 -8.74 -2.80
C ALA A 130 4.39 -8.00 -3.58
N SER A 131 4.73 -7.51 -4.76
CA SER A 131 3.79 -6.93 -5.72
C SER A 131 3.64 -7.87 -6.90
N ILE A 132 2.42 -8.36 -7.13
CA ILE A 132 2.11 -9.33 -8.17
C ILE A 132 1.57 -8.59 -9.39
N THR A 133 2.45 -8.23 -10.30
CA THR A 133 2.10 -7.44 -11.50
C THR A 133 2.18 -8.25 -12.79
N ASP A 134 2.87 -9.39 -12.75
CA ASP A 134 3.06 -10.29 -13.88
C ASP A 134 3.35 -11.73 -13.41
N PHE A 135 3.50 -12.65 -14.35
CA PHE A 135 3.79 -14.06 -14.05
C PHE A 135 5.14 -14.23 -13.34
N ASN A 136 6.16 -13.47 -13.69
CA ASN A 136 7.48 -13.57 -13.07
C ASN A 136 7.44 -13.13 -11.61
N SER A 137 6.75 -12.03 -11.30
CA SER A 137 6.57 -11.56 -9.92
C SER A 137 5.77 -12.56 -9.09
N TYR A 138 4.73 -13.18 -9.66
CA TYR A 138 3.98 -14.26 -9.03
C TYR A 138 4.88 -15.47 -8.73
N TYR A 139 5.62 -15.96 -9.72
CA TYR A 139 6.54 -17.09 -9.56
C TYR A 139 7.59 -16.81 -8.49
N ASN A 140 8.24 -15.67 -8.56
CA ASN A 140 9.29 -15.27 -7.61
C ASN A 140 8.74 -15.11 -6.19
N ALA A 141 7.52 -14.59 -6.02
CA ALA A 141 6.88 -14.49 -4.71
C ALA A 141 6.64 -15.88 -4.10
N ASN A 142 6.13 -16.84 -4.90
CA ASN A 142 5.95 -18.22 -4.43
C ASN A 142 7.28 -18.88 -4.06
N ILE A 143 8.32 -18.75 -4.90
CA ILE A 143 9.64 -19.34 -4.63
C ILE A 143 10.27 -18.71 -3.37
N SER A 144 10.09 -17.41 -3.15
CA SER A 144 10.63 -16.74 -1.95
C SER A 144 10.04 -17.26 -0.65
N LEU A 145 8.80 -17.74 -0.65
CA LEU A 145 8.12 -18.29 0.52
C LEU A 145 8.53 -19.73 0.86
N ILE A 146 9.36 -20.39 0.03
CA ILE A 146 9.99 -21.66 0.36
C ILE A 146 11.04 -21.46 1.48
N ASP A 147 11.67 -20.30 1.53
CA ASP A 147 12.55 -19.95 2.64
C ASP A 147 11.73 -19.68 3.91
N ILE A 148 11.99 -20.46 4.97
CA ILE A 148 11.23 -20.42 6.22
C ILE A 148 11.26 -19.02 6.86
N LYS A 149 12.41 -18.35 6.87
CA LYS A 149 12.56 -17.00 7.44
C LYS A 149 11.72 -15.97 6.70
N THR A 150 11.66 -16.09 5.38
CA THR A 150 10.80 -15.24 4.54
C THR A 150 9.32 -15.53 4.79
N ALA A 151 8.96 -16.80 4.91
CA ALA A 151 7.58 -17.21 5.20
C ALA A 151 7.11 -16.74 6.58
N GLU A 152 7.96 -16.79 7.62
CA GLU A 152 7.66 -16.26 8.95
C GLU A 152 7.32 -14.78 8.95
N GLY A 153 7.87 -14.01 8.01
CA GLY A 153 7.56 -12.58 7.82
C GLY A 153 6.13 -12.32 7.29
N LEU A 154 5.47 -13.33 6.74
CA LEU A 154 4.10 -13.27 6.25
C LEU A 154 3.14 -14.06 7.13
N PHE A 155 3.51 -15.28 7.52
CA PHE A 155 2.67 -16.20 8.30
C PHE A 155 2.97 -16.10 9.78
N ASN A 156 2.36 -15.13 10.44
CA ASN A 156 2.47 -14.99 11.89
C ASN A 156 1.37 -15.83 12.58
N PRO A 157 1.72 -16.78 13.48
CA PRO A 157 0.73 -17.57 14.23
C PRO A 157 -0.23 -16.72 15.07
N GLU A 158 0.23 -15.59 15.59
CA GLU A 158 -0.61 -14.65 16.36
C GLU A 158 -1.52 -13.79 15.46
N TRP A 159 -1.23 -13.73 14.18
CA TRP A 159 -1.98 -12.98 13.17
C TRP A 159 -2.14 -13.80 11.89
N PRO A 160 -2.96 -14.86 11.93
CA PRO A 160 -3.06 -15.80 10.83
C PRO A 160 -3.77 -15.19 9.61
N ILE A 161 -3.25 -15.50 8.43
CA ILE A 161 -3.97 -15.26 7.18
C ILE A 161 -4.95 -16.40 6.99
N TYR A 162 -6.24 -16.11 7.06
CA TYR A 162 -7.30 -17.10 6.85
C TYR A 162 -7.48 -17.37 5.37
N THR A 163 -7.11 -18.57 4.95
CA THR A 163 -7.33 -19.07 3.58
C THR A 163 -8.12 -20.36 3.63
N LYS A 164 -8.72 -20.75 2.50
CA LYS A 164 -9.30 -22.09 2.37
C LYS A 164 -8.16 -23.10 2.37
N THR A 165 -8.03 -23.86 3.45
CA THR A 165 -7.05 -24.96 3.53
C THR A 165 -7.53 -26.16 2.73
N ASN A 166 -6.69 -26.67 1.87
CA ASN A 166 -6.84 -27.99 1.27
C ASN A 166 -5.83 -28.90 1.96
N ASP A 167 -6.30 -29.77 2.86
CA ASP A 167 -5.47 -30.74 3.59
C ASP A 167 -5.12 -31.98 2.72
N SER A 168 -5.08 -31.83 1.41
CA SER A 168 -4.60 -32.92 0.54
C SER A 168 -3.08 -33.04 0.69
N CYS A 169 -2.62 -34.23 1.10
CA CYS A 169 -1.20 -34.56 1.06
C CYS A 169 -0.64 -34.30 -0.35
N PRO A 170 0.58 -33.76 -0.45
CA PRO A 170 1.26 -33.67 -1.74
C PRO A 170 1.44 -35.08 -2.28
N THR A 171 0.98 -35.29 -3.52
CA THR A 171 1.16 -36.54 -4.29
C THR A 171 2.54 -36.61 -4.88
#